data_c48920e708335f9a7c00e38286c1ef0b
#
_entry.id   c48920e708335f9a7c00e38286c1ef0b
#
_cell.length_a   1.000
_cell.length_b   1.000
_cell.length_c   1.000
_cell.angle_alpha   90.00
_cell.angle_beta   90.00
_cell.angle_gamma   90.00
#
_symmetry.space_group_name_H-M   'P 1'
#
loop_
_entity.id
_entity.type
_entity.pdbx_description
1 polymer ?
#
loop_
_entity_poly.entity_id
_entity_poly.type
_entity_poly.pdbx_seq_one_letter_code
_entity_poly.pdbx_strand_id
1 'polypeptide(L)'
;MLQAVVVGNVWSTKRISGLPSGAFLEVETGSGDRLVAFDVLGTGLGERVLIAQGSVASGWLPDKPPVDALIIGSSDDQGGTG
;
A
#
# COMPACT_ATOMS: atom_id res chain seq x y z
N MET A 1 -4.56 -5.79 -9.63
CA MET A 1 -4.90 -5.95 -8.20
C MET A 1 -4.05 -7.03 -7.60
N LEU A 2 -3.36 -6.75 -6.54
CA LEU A 2 -2.48 -7.70 -5.86
C LEU A 2 -2.91 -7.90 -4.43
N GLN A 3 -2.64 -9.09 -3.90
CA GLN A 3 -2.66 -9.34 -2.46
C GLN A 3 -1.22 -9.43 -1.99
N ALA A 4 -0.95 -8.85 -0.84
CA ALA A 4 0.39 -8.83 -0.28
C ALA A 4 0.32 -8.74 1.24
N VAL A 5 1.48 -8.88 1.88
CA VAL A 5 1.62 -8.72 3.33
C VAL A 5 2.59 -7.58 3.57
N VAL A 6 2.26 -6.72 4.51
CA VAL A 6 3.16 -5.63 4.91
C VAL A 6 4.34 -6.22 5.67
N VAL A 7 5.55 -5.97 5.18
CA VAL A 7 6.77 -6.52 5.78
C VAL A 7 7.70 -5.45 6.33
N GLY A 8 7.45 -4.17 6.07
CA GLY A 8 8.29 -3.11 6.60
C GLY A 8 7.76 -1.72 6.32
N ASN A 9 8.37 -0.76 6.96
CA ASN A 9 8.14 0.66 6.68
C ASN A 9 9.32 1.21 5.89
N VAL A 10 9.02 2.07 4.93
CA VAL A 10 10.03 2.83 4.22
C VAL A 10 9.99 4.25 4.77
N TRP A 11 10.89 4.54 5.68
CA TRP A 11 10.93 5.85 6.32
C TRP A 11 11.48 6.88 5.35
N SER A 12 10.74 7.94 5.16
CA SER A 12 11.12 9.02 4.26
C SER A 12 11.17 10.31 5.06
N THR A 13 12.38 10.88 5.20
CA THR A 13 12.54 12.13 5.94
C THR A 13 12.23 13.35 5.08
N LYS A 14 12.23 13.18 3.76
CA LYS A 14 11.91 14.26 2.82
C LYS A 14 10.90 13.74 1.81
N ARG A 15 9.87 14.51 1.58
CA ARG A 15 8.83 14.19 0.59
C ARG A 15 8.54 15.42 -0.25
N ILE A 16 8.14 15.18 -1.49
CA ILE A 16 7.62 16.26 -2.30
C ILE A 16 6.32 16.78 -1.68
N SER A 17 6.03 18.05 -1.86
CA SER A 17 4.77 18.60 -1.41
C SER A 17 3.64 18.06 -2.29
N GLY A 18 2.45 17.99 -1.71
CA GLY A 18 1.27 17.52 -2.44
C GLY A 18 0.95 16.06 -2.24
N LEU A 19 1.80 15.29 -1.56
CA LEU A 19 1.43 13.94 -1.18
C LEU A 19 0.40 14.00 -0.04
N PRO A 20 -0.63 13.14 -0.06
CA PRO A 20 -1.54 13.05 1.07
C PRO A 20 -0.82 12.47 2.30
N SER A 21 -1.44 12.61 3.46
CA SER A 21 -0.95 11.95 4.65
C SER A 21 -1.00 10.44 4.46
N GLY A 22 0.07 9.77 4.84
CA GLY A 22 0.17 8.33 4.69
C GLY A 22 1.59 7.87 4.86
N ALA A 23 1.81 6.59 4.61
CA ALA A 23 3.10 5.97 4.78
C ALA A 23 3.49 5.19 3.53
N PHE A 24 4.80 5.06 3.32
CA PHE A 24 5.32 4.12 2.33
C PHE A 24 5.64 2.82 3.04
N LEU A 25 5.03 1.75 2.59
CA LEU A 25 5.22 0.43 3.20
C LEU A 25 5.83 -0.52 2.19
N GLU A 26 6.75 -1.34 2.68
CA GLU A 26 7.24 -2.46 1.89
C GLU A 26 6.29 -3.62 2.06
N VAL A 27 5.88 -4.21 0.96
CA VAL A 27 4.97 -5.34 0.95
C VAL A 27 5.56 -6.48 0.15
N GLU A 28 5.19 -7.69 0.54
CA GLU A 28 5.64 -8.89 -0.14
C GLU A 28 4.44 -9.62 -0.73
N THR A 29 4.51 -9.91 -2.02
CA THR A 29 3.44 -10.62 -2.73
C THR A 29 3.54 -12.11 -2.47
N GLY A 30 2.50 -12.84 -2.88
CA GLY A 30 2.50 -14.30 -2.74
C GLY A 30 3.60 -15.00 -3.53
N SER A 31 4.15 -14.36 -4.55
CA SER A 31 5.25 -14.92 -5.32
C SER A 31 6.62 -14.60 -4.71
N GLY A 32 6.66 -13.86 -3.61
CA GLY A 32 7.91 -13.51 -2.95
C GLY A 32 8.52 -12.20 -3.43
N ASP A 33 7.90 -11.53 -4.37
CA ASP A 33 8.37 -10.22 -4.82
C ASP A 33 8.05 -9.15 -3.80
N ARG A 34 8.89 -8.14 -3.72
CA ARG A 34 8.67 -7.00 -2.83
C ARG A 34 8.50 -5.72 -3.62
N LEU A 35 7.64 -4.88 -3.14
CA LEU A 35 7.43 -3.55 -3.71
C LEU A 35 7.06 -2.57 -2.60
N VAL A 36 7.12 -1.30 -2.93
CA VAL A 36 6.74 -0.24 -2.00
C VAL A 36 5.37 0.28 -2.42
N ALA A 37 4.44 0.32 -1.48
CA ALA A 37 3.10 0.81 -1.71
C ALA A 37 2.79 1.96 -0.77
N PHE A 38 1.97 2.89 -1.23
CA PHE A 38 1.52 4.00 -0.41
C PHE A 38 0.28 3.56 0.38
N ASP A 39 0.26 3.90 1.67
CA ASP A 39 -0.83 3.52 2.56
C ASP A 39 -1.44 4.74 3.22
N VAL A 40 -2.78 4.87 3.11
CA VAL A 40 -3.55 5.93 3.76
C VAL A 40 -4.50 5.35 4.82
N LEU A 41 -4.48 4.05 5.03
CA LEU A 41 -5.41 3.37 5.93
C LEU A 41 -4.86 3.13 7.32
N GLY A 42 -3.54 3.23 7.47
CA GLY A 42 -2.91 2.93 8.75
C GLY A 42 -2.64 1.45 8.93
N THR A 43 -2.37 0.71 7.86
CA THR A 43 -2.04 -0.71 7.98
C THR A 43 -0.66 -0.90 8.60
N GLY A 44 -0.45 -2.02 9.25
CA GLY A 44 0.77 -2.31 9.97
C GLY A 44 1.43 -3.60 9.53
N LEU A 45 2.58 -3.87 10.12
CA LEU A 45 3.35 -5.07 9.85
C LEU A 45 2.50 -6.32 10.03
N GLY A 46 2.62 -7.23 9.09
CA GLY A 46 1.92 -8.50 9.12
C GLY A 46 0.51 -8.46 8.58
N GLU A 47 -0.05 -7.29 8.32
CA GLU A 47 -1.38 -7.21 7.76
C GLU A 47 -1.39 -7.63 6.30
N ARG A 48 -2.44 -8.32 5.92
CA ARG A 48 -2.71 -8.62 4.52
C ARG A 48 -3.42 -7.44 3.89
N VAL A 49 -2.97 -7.06 2.73
CA VAL A 49 -3.48 -5.86 2.06
C VAL A 49 -3.81 -6.16 0.61
N LEU A 50 -4.72 -5.35 0.09
CA LEU A 50 -5.06 -5.33 -1.33
C LEU A 50 -4.44 -4.09 -1.94
N ILE A 51 -3.80 -4.26 -3.10
CA ILE A 51 -3.02 -3.21 -3.73
C ILE A 51 -3.49 -2.99 -5.15
N ALA A 52 -3.80 -1.74 -5.45
CA ALA A 52 -4.00 -1.29 -6.82
C ALA A 52 -2.68 -0.74 -7.35
N GLN A 53 -2.40 -0.96 -8.62
CA GLN A 53 -1.14 -0.55 -9.23
C GLN A 53 -1.36 0.30 -10.46
N GLY A 54 -0.29 0.97 -10.88
CA GLY A 54 -0.25 1.76 -12.09
C GLY A 54 -1.02 3.06 -11.98
N SER A 55 -1.48 3.56 -13.10
CA SER A 55 -2.18 4.85 -13.15
C SER A 55 -3.51 4.83 -12.40
N VAL A 56 -4.10 3.65 -12.24
CA VAL A 56 -5.32 3.50 -11.44
C VAL A 56 -5.05 3.91 -10.00
N ALA A 57 -3.90 3.53 -9.47
CA ALA A 57 -3.53 3.86 -8.08
C ALA A 57 -3.47 5.37 -7.87
N SER A 58 -2.75 6.09 -8.72
CA SER A 58 -2.64 7.54 -8.58
C SER A 58 -3.95 8.23 -8.88
N GLY A 59 -4.74 7.69 -9.79
CA GLY A 59 -5.99 8.32 -10.21
C GLY A 59 -7.09 8.28 -9.17
N TRP A 60 -7.01 7.39 -8.21
CA TRP A 60 -8.06 7.25 -7.21
C TRP A 60 -8.01 8.33 -6.13
N LEU A 61 -6.82 8.77 -5.75
CA LEU A 61 -6.67 9.75 -4.68
C LEU A 61 -6.89 11.17 -5.20
N PRO A 62 -7.37 12.07 -4.32
CA PRO A 62 -7.44 13.50 -4.68
C PRO A 62 -6.07 14.00 -5.12
N ASP A 63 -6.05 14.91 -6.05
CA ASP A 63 -4.83 15.52 -6.60
C ASP A 63 -3.91 14.56 -7.34
N LYS A 64 -4.35 13.31 -7.52
CA LYS A 64 -3.63 12.30 -8.30
C LYS A 64 -2.13 12.30 -8.00
N PRO A 65 -1.75 11.92 -6.76
CA PRO A 65 -0.34 11.95 -6.37
C PRO A 65 0.48 10.96 -7.19
N PRO A 66 1.80 11.17 -7.27
CA PRO A 66 2.68 10.34 -8.10
C PRO A 66 3.03 9.03 -7.40
N VAL A 67 2.04 8.19 -7.16
CA VAL A 67 2.23 6.86 -6.59
C VAL A 67 1.70 5.83 -7.59
N ASP A 68 2.40 4.72 -7.71
CA ASP A 68 2.03 3.68 -8.65
C ASP A 68 1.60 2.36 -7.98
N ALA A 69 1.55 2.36 -6.67
CA ALA A 69 1.01 1.25 -5.90
C ALA A 69 0.33 1.82 -4.65
N LEU A 70 -0.94 1.50 -4.48
CA LEU A 70 -1.76 2.04 -3.42
C LEU A 70 -2.45 0.92 -2.68
N ILE A 71 -2.32 0.92 -1.35
CA ILE A 71 -3.07 -0.02 -0.51
C ILE A 71 -4.52 0.49 -0.44
N ILE A 72 -5.44 -0.29 -0.95
CA ILE A 72 -6.84 0.08 -1.03
C ILE A 72 -7.70 -0.65 -0.03
N GLY A 73 -7.16 -1.63 0.66
CA GLY A 73 -7.91 -2.37 1.66
C GLY A 73 -7.00 -3.23 2.48
N SER A 74 -7.45 -3.59 3.66
CA SER A 74 -6.79 -4.53 4.53
C SER A 74 -7.70 -5.75 4.63
N SER A 75 -7.17 -6.92 4.30
CA SER A 75 -7.97 -8.13 4.39
C SER A 75 -7.69 -8.81 5.71
N ASP A 76 -8.73 -9.36 6.29
CA ASP A 76 -8.63 -10.08 7.55
C ASP A 76 -7.91 -11.41 7.30
N ASP A 77 -6.92 -11.72 8.12
CA ASP A 77 -6.29 -13.03 8.11
C ASP A 77 -7.28 -14.14 8.40
N GLN A 78 -8.32 -13.80 9.12
CA GLN A 78 -9.37 -14.74 9.47
C GLN A 78 -10.39 -14.86 8.35
N GLY A 79 -10.10 -14.31 7.23
CA GLY A 79 -11.02 -14.28 6.12
C GLY A 79 -11.52 -15.64 5.68
N GLY A 80 -10.73 -16.68 5.93
CA GLY A 80 -11.17 -18.03 5.63
C GLY A 80 -12.40 -18.47 6.41
N THR A 81 -12.68 -17.79 7.49
CA THR A 81 -13.82 -18.10 8.34
C THR A 81 -15.02 -17.24 8.05
N GLY A 82 -14.76 -16.18 7.37
CA GLY A 82 -15.82 -15.22 7.16
C GLY A 82 -16.07 -15.01 5.77
#